data_138b80ff817e6ea14df9a4f0c264f02a
#
_entry.id   138b80ff817e6ea14df9a4f0c264f02a
#
_cell.length_a   1.000
_cell.length_b   1.000
_cell.length_c   1.000
_cell.angle_alpha   90.00
_cell.angle_beta   90.00
_cell.angle_gamma   90.00
#
_symmetry.space_group_name_H-M   'P 1'
#
loop_
_entity.id
_entity.type
_entity.pdbx_description
1 polymer ?
#
loop_
_entity_poly.entity_id
_entity_poly.type
_entity_poly.pdbx_seq_one_letter_code
_entity_poly.pdbx_strand_id
1 'polypeptide(L)'
;KMHGYDLTTQPLQFAMNNQHMNGGIEVDIWGQTSLPGCFAVGEVAGTHGVTRPGGAALNAGQVFAVRLARFIGCTQKRNIDGDIAQLAAPALASIREIITQAHDNGTGMPLSVVREKIQARMSDHAGFICHADKVRRATRDALLLSEFVQRHGLAIKHVGEVAELFMWRHMA
;
A
#
# COMPACT_ATOMS: atom_id res chain seq x y z
N LYS A 1 -1.96 11.88 28.53
CA LYS A 1 -2.03 10.40 28.55
C LYS A 1 -2.79 9.92 27.31
N MET A 2 -2.09 9.61 26.26
CA MET A 2 -2.67 8.92 25.09
C MET A 2 -2.34 7.42 25.21
N HIS A 3 -3.32 6.58 25.00
CA HIS A 3 -3.19 5.11 25.01
C HIS A 3 -2.68 4.49 26.33
N GLY A 4 -2.90 5.13 27.46
CA GLY A 4 -2.54 4.57 28.78
C GLY A 4 -1.06 4.70 29.20
N TYR A 5 -0.21 5.28 28.34
CA TYR A 5 1.20 5.51 28.65
C TYR A 5 1.42 6.88 29.32
N ASP A 6 2.22 6.87 30.38
CA ASP A 6 2.69 8.07 31.06
C ASP A 6 4.19 8.21 30.84
N LEU A 7 4.58 9.05 29.89
CA LEU A 7 5.98 9.26 29.49
C LEU A 7 6.85 9.90 30.60
N THR A 8 6.24 10.40 31.67
CA THR A 8 6.98 10.95 32.81
C THR A 8 7.47 9.85 33.77
N THR A 9 6.84 8.68 33.70
CA THR A 9 7.10 7.57 34.63
C THR A 9 7.50 6.27 33.92
N GLN A 10 7.23 6.15 32.64
CA GLN A 10 7.46 4.92 31.87
C GLN A 10 8.30 5.22 30.62
N PRO A 11 9.44 4.53 30.42
CA PRO A 11 10.19 4.63 29.19
C PRO A 11 9.39 4.04 28.03
N LEU A 12 9.40 4.72 26.88
CA LEU A 12 8.83 4.21 25.64
C LEU A 12 9.88 3.38 24.90
N GLN A 13 9.54 2.14 24.60
CA GLN A 13 10.38 1.34 23.71
C GLN A 13 10.23 1.82 22.28
N PHE A 14 11.33 2.07 21.60
CA PHE A 14 11.36 2.38 20.17
C PHE A 14 12.41 1.55 19.44
N ALA A 15 12.21 1.35 18.18
CA ALA A 15 13.14 0.67 17.30
C ALA A 15 13.37 1.51 16.02
N MET A 16 14.44 1.23 15.31
CA MET A 16 14.64 1.82 13.99
C MET A 16 13.53 1.34 13.04
N ASN A 17 12.96 2.28 12.31
CA ASN A 17 11.86 2.03 11.40
C ASN A 17 12.09 2.78 10.08
N ASN A 18 11.61 2.21 8.97
CA ASN A 18 11.57 2.91 7.70
C ASN A 18 10.47 3.97 7.73
N GLN A 19 10.88 5.22 7.86
CA GLN A 19 9.95 6.35 7.81
C GLN A 19 9.56 6.72 6.39
N HIS A 20 10.44 6.46 5.42
CA HIS A 20 10.30 6.90 4.05
C HIS A 20 10.89 5.87 3.09
N MET A 21 10.18 5.60 2.01
CA MET A 21 10.65 4.77 0.91
C MET A 21 11.12 5.69 -0.23
N ASN A 22 12.38 5.58 -0.61
CA ASN A 22 12.89 6.22 -1.81
C ASN A 22 12.54 5.39 -3.05
N GLY A 23 12.32 6.05 -4.18
CA GLY A 23 11.76 5.44 -5.38
C GLY A 23 10.26 5.66 -5.45
N GLY A 24 9.59 4.99 -6.38
CA GLY A 24 8.16 5.12 -6.57
C GLY A 24 7.76 5.02 -8.03
N ILE A 25 6.55 5.46 -8.34
CA ILE A 25 5.99 5.47 -9.69
C ILE A 25 6.75 6.51 -10.54
N GLU A 26 7.21 6.10 -11.71
CA GLU A 26 7.81 7.00 -12.68
C GLU A 26 6.76 7.97 -13.22
N VAL A 27 7.11 9.25 -13.21
CA VAL A 27 6.25 10.34 -13.68
C VAL A 27 7.03 11.36 -14.50
N ASP A 28 6.34 12.04 -15.39
CA ASP A 28 6.88 13.20 -16.10
C ASP A 28 6.89 14.46 -15.20
N ILE A 29 7.29 15.59 -15.76
CA ILE A 29 7.33 16.89 -15.07
C ILE A 29 5.96 17.40 -14.60
N TRP A 30 4.87 16.82 -15.10
CA TRP A 30 3.49 17.15 -14.76
C TRP A 30 2.85 16.12 -13.81
N GLY A 31 3.60 15.10 -13.41
CA GLY A 31 3.09 14.02 -12.56
C GLY A 31 2.29 12.96 -13.30
N GLN A 32 2.32 12.91 -14.63
CA GLN A 32 1.66 11.88 -15.41
C GLN A 32 2.47 10.59 -15.38
N THR A 33 1.79 9.47 -15.19
CA THR A 33 2.38 8.14 -15.32
C THR A 33 2.29 7.64 -16.76
N SER A 34 2.90 6.48 -17.04
CA SER A 34 2.72 5.78 -18.32
C SER A 34 1.27 5.32 -18.56
N LEU A 35 0.43 5.26 -17.53
CA LEU A 35 -0.98 4.93 -17.66
C LEU A 35 -1.81 6.19 -17.91
N PRO A 36 -2.51 6.30 -19.07
CA PRO A 36 -3.29 7.48 -19.39
C PRO A 36 -4.35 7.83 -18.36
N GLY A 37 -4.36 9.09 -17.89
CA GLY A 37 -5.29 9.58 -16.89
C GLY A 37 -4.93 9.21 -15.45
N CYS A 38 -3.80 8.53 -15.25
CA CYS A 38 -3.25 8.23 -13.93
C CYS A 38 -2.08 9.18 -13.63
N PHE A 39 -2.09 9.74 -12.44
CA PHE A 39 -1.10 10.69 -11.97
C PHE A 39 -0.58 10.26 -10.61
N ALA A 40 0.69 10.59 -10.33
CA ALA A 40 1.27 10.34 -9.01
C ALA A 40 2.03 11.56 -8.51
N VAL A 41 1.92 11.83 -7.21
CA VAL A 41 2.56 12.98 -6.57
C VAL A 41 2.88 12.67 -5.11
N GLY A 42 3.89 13.33 -4.56
CA GLY A 42 4.36 13.07 -3.20
C GLY A 42 5.27 11.85 -3.14
N GLU A 43 5.26 11.15 -2.01
CA GLU A 43 6.18 10.04 -1.76
C GLU A 43 5.99 8.86 -2.73
N VAL A 44 4.76 8.64 -3.18
CA VAL A 44 4.44 7.56 -4.15
C VAL A 44 5.05 7.80 -5.54
N ALA A 45 5.32 9.04 -5.89
CA ALA A 45 6.06 9.37 -7.10
C ALA A 45 7.57 9.29 -6.84
N GLY A 46 8.34 8.64 -7.67
CA GLY A 46 9.78 8.45 -7.48
C GLY A 46 10.64 9.74 -7.54
N THR A 47 10.08 10.89 -7.16
CA THR A 47 10.71 12.22 -7.35
C THR A 47 11.67 12.64 -6.24
N HIS A 48 11.78 11.87 -5.16
CA HIS A 48 12.64 12.21 -4.02
C HIS A 48 14.10 11.75 -4.19
N GLY A 49 14.41 10.98 -5.23
CA GLY A 49 15.74 10.44 -5.48
C GLY A 49 16.15 9.34 -4.49
N VAL A 50 17.41 8.94 -4.54
CA VAL A 50 17.98 7.88 -3.69
C VAL A 50 18.25 8.39 -2.28
N THR A 51 18.66 9.63 -2.14
CA THR A 51 18.96 10.27 -0.85
C THR A 51 18.10 11.51 -0.70
N ARG A 52 17.26 11.55 0.30
CA ARG A 52 16.35 12.66 0.57
C ARG A 52 16.80 13.45 1.80
N PRO A 53 17.10 14.75 1.68
CA PRO A 53 17.29 15.62 2.82
C PRO A 53 16.02 15.74 3.67
N GLY A 54 16.16 15.89 4.98
CA GLY A 54 15.03 16.10 5.88
C GLY A 54 14.18 17.31 5.44
N GLY A 55 12.85 17.18 5.49
CA GLY A 55 11.91 18.22 5.09
C GLY A 55 11.64 18.37 3.57
N ALA A 56 12.51 17.89 2.72
CA ALA A 56 12.36 18.01 1.26
C ALA A 56 11.11 17.27 0.73
N ALA A 57 10.68 16.19 1.38
CA ALA A 57 9.52 15.42 0.96
C ALA A 57 8.22 16.23 0.99
N LEU A 58 7.97 16.97 2.07
CA LEU A 58 6.77 17.80 2.20
C LEU A 58 6.76 18.90 1.12
N ASN A 59 7.90 19.52 0.90
CA ASN A 59 8.05 20.60 -0.09
C ASN A 59 7.82 20.07 -1.52
N ALA A 60 8.47 18.96 -1.87
CA ALA A 60 8.30 18.31 -3.16
C ALA A 60 6.82 17.89 -3.38
N GLY A 61 6.20 17.26 -2.38
CA GLY A 61 4.80 16.85 -2.46
C GLY A 61 3.87 18.03 -2.72
N GLN A 62 4.01 19.14 -2.00
CA GLN A 62 3.16 20.32 -2.19
C GLN A 62 3.38 21.01 -3.53
N VAL A 63 4.63 21.21 -3.94
CA VAL A 63 4.94 21.87 -5.22
C VAL A 63 4.40 21.05 -6.40
N PHE A 64 4.64 19.72 -6.39
CA PHE A 64 4.13 18.86 -7.45
C PHE A 64 2.61 18.73 -7.42
N ALA A 65 1.98 18.70 -6.23
CA ALA A 65 0.51 18.68 -6.13
C ALA A 65 -0.13 19.91 -6.76
N VAL A 66 0.40 21.11 -6.48
CA VAL A 66 -0.11 22.36 -7.09
C VAL A 66 0.12 22.36 -8.60
N ARG A 67 1.30 21.92 -9.07
CA ARG A 67 1.61 21.82 -10.49
C ARG A 67 0.67 20.87 -11.20
N LEU A 68 0.47 19.68 -10.64
CA LEU A 68 -0.43 18.65 -11.16
C LEU A 68 -1.89 19.14 -11.20
N ALA A 69 -2.38 19.76 -10.13
CA ALA A 69 -3.74 20.28 -10.09
C ALA A 69 -4.00 21.33 -11.19
N ARG A 70 -3.03 22.24 -11.42
CA ARG A 70 -3.10 23.21 -12.51
C ARG A 70 -3.07 22.55 -13.86
N PHE A 71 -2.20 21.56 -14.07
CA PHE A 71 -2.13 20.81 -15.32
C PHE A 71 -3.45 20.11 -15.65
N ILE A 72 -4.02 19.38 -14.67
CA ILE A 72 -5.32 18.72 -14.84
C ILE A 72 -6.40 19.76 -15.16
N GLY A 73 -6.48 20.85 -14.40
CA GLY A 73 -7.48 21.89 -14.61
C GLY A 73 -7.40 22.58 -15.99
N CYS A 74 -6.20 22.67 -16.58
CA CYS A 74 -6.01 23.31 -17.88
C CYS A 74 -6.13 22.35 -19.06
N THR A 75 -5.78 21.07 -18.87
CA THR A 75 -5.62 20.13 -20.01
C THR A 75 -6.65 19.00 -20.03
N GLN A 76 -7.16 18.59 -18.87
CA GLN A 76 -8.04 17.43 -18.76
C GLN A 76 -9.52 17.86 -18.79
N LYS A 77 -10.00 18.23 -19.96
CA LYS A 77 -11.45 18.43 -20.22
C LYS A 77 -12.07 17.09 -20.63
N ARG A 78 -12.15 16.13 -19.72
CA ARG A 78 -12.91 14.90 -19.96
C ARG A 78 -14.32 15.10 -19.41
N ASN A 79 -15.29 15.19 -20.31
CA ASN A 79 -16.65 14.81 -19.96
C ASN A 79 -16.66 13.28 -19.89
N ILE A 80 -17.11 12.74 -18.78
CA ILE A 80 -17.45 11.32 -18.72
C ILE A 80 -18.80 11.18 -19.41
N ASP A 81 -18.74 10.86 -20.71
CA ASP A 81 -19.95 10.54 -21.47
C ASP A 81 -20.38 9.14 -21.07
N GLY A 82 -21.40 9.03 -20.26
CA GLY A 82 -21.97 7.75 -19.84
C GLY A 82 -22.47 7.74 -18.40
N ASP A 83 -23.25 6.72 -18.10
CA ASP A 83 -23.69 6.44 -16.72
C ASP A 83 -22.53 5.88 -15.91
N ILE A 84 -22.05 6.67 -14.95
CA ILE A 84 -20.96 6.27 -14.03
C ILE A 84 -21.30 4.97 -13.30
N ALA A 85 -22.56 4.72 -12.98
CA ALA A 85 -22.98 3.49 -12.34
C ALA A 85 -22.78 2.27 -13.24
N GLN A 86 -23.05 2.38 -14.55
CA GLN A 86 -22.79 1.32 -15.50
C GLN A 86 -21.29 1.06 -15.68
N LEU A 87 -20.49 2.12 -15.75
CA LEU A 87 -19.04 2.00 -15.88
C LEU A 87 -18.39 1.37 -14.63
N ALA A 88 -18.91 1.68 -13.45
CA ALA A 88 -18.41 1.14 -12.18
C ALA A 88 -18.94 -0.27 -11.86
N ALA A 89 -20.05 -0.72 -12.46
CA ALA A 89 -20.71 -1.96 -12.13
C ALA A 89 -19.80 -3.20 -12.16
N PRO A 90 -18.94 -3.42 -13.16
CA PRO A 90 -18.04 -4.58 -13.19
C PRO A 90 -17.03 -4.57 -12.03
N ALA A 91 -16.46 -3.39 -11.72
CA ALA A 91 -15.51 -3.25 -10.61
C ALA A 91 -16.18 -3.51 -9.26
N LEU A 92 -17.41 -2.97 -9.07
CA LEU A 92 -18.19 -3.21 -7.86
C LEU A 92 -18.62 -4.68 -7.72
N ALA A 93 -18.94 -5.35 -8.82
CA ALA A 93 -19.24 -6.78 -8.80
C ALA A 93 -18.03 -7.59 -8.36
N SER A 94 -16.85 -7.32 -8.91
CA SER A 94 -15.61 -7.99 -8.51
C SER A 94 -15.25 -7.74 -7.04
N ILE A 95 -15.41 -6.52 -6.54
CA ILE A 95 -15.19 -6.20 -5.13
C ILE A 95 -16.15 -6.99 -4.23
N ARG A 96 -17.42 -7.03 -4.57
CA ARG A 96 -18.44 -7.80 -3.81
C ARG A 96 -18.12 -9.29 -3.79
N GLU A 97 -17.71 -9.84 -4.92
CA GLU A 97 -17.32 -11.24 -5.02
C GLU A 97 -16.14 -11.57 -4.09
N ILE A 98 -15.09 -10.74 -4.09
CA ILE A 98 -13.93 -10.90 -3.20
C ILE A 98 -14.37 -10.89 -1.73
N ILE A 99 -15.25 -9.96 -1.34
CA ILE A 99 -15.75 -9.84 0.04
C ILE A 99 -16.57 -11.07 0.42
N THR A 100 -17.49 -11.50 -0.45
CA THR A 100 -18.34 -12.67 -0.20
C THR A 100 -17.48 -13.93 -0.07
N GLN A 101 -16.57 -14.15 -0.99
CA GLN A 101 -15.64 -15.28 -0.93
C GLN A 101 -14.83 -15.28 0.36
N ALA A 102 -14.32 -14.14 0.81
CA ALA A 102 -13.53 -14.05 2.03
C ALA A 102 -14.37 -14.28 3.31
N HIS A 103 -15.62 -13.85 3.32
CA HIS A 103 -16.52 -14.02 4.47
C HIS A 103 -16.93 -15.49 4.67
N ASP A 104 -17.16 -16.22 3.59
CA ASP A 104 -17.63 -17.61 3.62
C ASP A 104 -16.47 -18.63 3.51
N ASN A 105 -15.22 -18.14 3.50
CA ASN A 105 -14.05 -18.96 3.24
C ASN A 105 -13.54 -19.70 4.48
N GLY A 106 -14.03 -20.90 4.72
CA GLY A 106 -13.56 -21.77 5.81
C GLY A 106 -12.12 -22.29 5.63
N THR A 107 -11.54 -22.22 4.43
CA THR A 107 -10.18 -22.68 4.11
C THR A 107 -9.17 -21.53 3.91
N GLY A 108 -9.67 -20.31 3.86
CA GLY A 108 -8.86 -19.11 3.68
C GLY A 108 -7.97 -18.81 4.87
N MET A 109 -6.87 -18.11 4.63
CA MET A 109 -5.97 -17.69 5.70
C MET A 109 -6.57 -16.48 6.45
N PRO A 110 -6.67 -16.52 7.79
CA PRO A 110 -7.11 -15.36 8.58
C PRO A 110 -6.17 -14.16 8.38
N LEU A 111 -6.71 -12.94 8.36
CA LEU A 111 -5.93 -11.71 8.14
C LEU A 111 -4.83 -11.52 9.18
N SER A 112 -5.08 -11.86 10.45
CA SER A 112 -4.07 -11.80 11.51
C SER A 112 -2.85 -12.67 11.19
N VAL A 113 -3.07 -13.88 10.66
CA VAL A 113 -2.00 -14.81 10.29
C VAL A 113 -1.17 -14.27 9.11
N VAL A 114 -1.83 -13.70 8.10
CA VAL A 114 -1.14 -13.07 6.96
C VAL A 114 -0.27 -11.92 7.45
N ARG A 115 -0.84 -11.04 8.27
CA ARG A 115 -0.12 -9.91 8.88
C ARG A 115 1.11 -10.37 9.64
N GLU A 116 0.96 -11.34 10.54
CA GLU A 116 2.06 -11.88 11.34
C GLU A 116 3.17 -12.47 10.47
N LYS A 117 2.81 -13.25 9.43
CA LYS A 117 3.78 -13.82 8.49
C LYS A 117 4.56 -12.74 7.73
N ILE A 118 3.89 -11.70 7.26
CA ILE A 118 4.53 -10.59 6.54
C ILE A 118 5.44 -9.80 7.48
N GLN A 119 4.95 -9.44 8.67
CA GLN A 119 5.72 -8.66 9.65
C GLN A 119 6.94 -9.42 10.14
N ALA A 120 6.81 -10.69 10.49
CA ALA A 120 7.94 -11.53 10.91
C ALA A 120 8.97 -11.66 9.79
N ARG A 121 8.54 -11.98 8.56
CA ARG A 121 9.41 -12.06 7.40
C ARG A 121 10.21 -10.79 7.17
N MET A 122 9.55 -9.63 7.25
CA MET A 122 10.22 -8.33 7.05
C MET A 122 11.18 -8.03 8.19
N SER A 123 10.81 -8.28 9.44
CA SER A 123 11.67 -8.04 10.61
C SER A 123 12.90 -8.96 10.62
N ASP A 124 12.72 -10.23 10.31
CA ASP A 124 13.79 -11.23 10.47
C ASP A 124 14.76 -11.26 9.27
N HIS A 125 14.27 -10.90 8.08
CA HIS A 125 15.01 -11.13 6.85
C HIS A 125 15.26 -9.89 5.99
N ALA A 126 14.42 -8.86 6.12
CA ALA A 126 14.48 -7.64 5.31
C ALA A 126 14.40 -6.37 6.16
N GLY A 127 14.90 -6.42 7.40
CA GLY A 127 14.98 -5.27 8.30
C GLY A 127 16.13 -4.33 7.96
N PHE A 128 16.61 -3.58 8.94
CA PHE A 128 17.65 -2.56 8.75
C PHE A 128 18.98 -3.15 8.24
N ILE A 129 19.36 -4.34 8.69
CA ILE A 129 20.56 -5.04 8.19
C ILE A 129 20.10 -6.23 7.37
N CYS A 130 20.31 -6.14 6.06
CA CYS A 130 19.94 -7.19 5.11
C CYS A 130 21.16 -8.07 4.75
N HIS A 131 20.96 -9.37 4.80
CA HIS A 131 21.90 -10.36 4.28
C HIS A 131 21.30 -11.05 3.04
N ALA A 132 22.09 -11.23 1.99
CA ALA A 132 21.63 -11.77 0.71
C ALA A 132 20.85 -13.10 0.86
N ASP A 133 21.31 -13.98 1.73
CA ASP A 133 20.65 -15.27 1.96
C ASP A 133 19.31 -15.13 2.67
N LYS A 134 19.23 -14.20 3.62
CA LYS A 134 17.97 -13.90 4.31
C LYS A 134 16.96 -13.27 3.37
N VAL A 135 17.40 -12.33 2.52
CA VAL A 135 16.53 -11.70 1.51
C VAL A 135 16.02 -12.73 0.51
N ARG A 136 16.89 -13.63 -0.01
CA ARG A 136 16.45 -14.71 -0.89
C ARG A 136 15.42 -15.64 -0.22
N ARG A 137 15.57 -15.92 1.07
CA ARG A 137 14.58 -16.68 1.85
C ARG A 137 13.27 -15.91 1.96
N ALA A 138 13.32 -14.62 2.33
CA ALA A 138 12.13 -13.76 2.40
C ALA A 138 11.37 -13.71 1.07
N THR A 139 12.08 -13.61 -0.05
CA THR A 139 11.46 -13.63 -1.39
C THR A 139 10.74 -14.96 -1.66
N ARG A 140 11.37 -16.08 -1.34
CA ARG A 140 10.73 -17.40 -1.48
C ARG A 140 9.47 -17.52 -0.62
N ASP A 141 9.55 -17.12 0.64
CA ASP A 141 8.43 -17.18 1.57
C ASP A 141 7.29 -16.23 1.16
N ALA A 142 7.63 -15.09 0.52
CA ALA A 142 6.65 -14.21 -0.08
C ALA A 142 5.90 -14.86 -1.24
N LEU A 143 6.62 -15.50 -2.17
CA LEU A 143 6.01 -16.21 -3.29
C LEU A 143 5.08 -17.33 -2.83
N LEU A 144 5.50 -18.12 -1.84
CA LEU A 144 4.66 -19.19 -1.27
C LEU A 144 3.40 -18.64 -0.62
N LEU A 145 3.50 -17.53 0.10
CA LEU A 145 2.34 -16.88 0.69
C LEU A 145 1.39 -16.35 -0.40
N SER A 146 1.94 -15.71 -1.43
CA SER A 146 1.16 -15.22 -2.57
C SER A 146 0.42 -16.33 -3.29
N GLU A 147 1.10 -17.45 -3.59
CA GLU A 147 0.47 -18.63 -4.19
C GLU A 147 -0.65 -19.20 -3.30
N PHE A 148 -0.43 -19.26 -1.99
CA PHE A 148 -1.45 -19.74 -1.06
C PHE A 148 -2.68 -18.83 -1.09
N VAL A 149 -2.48 -17.51 -1.01
CA VAL A 149 -3.57 -16.53 -1.04
C VAL A 149 -4.33 -16.57 -2.38
N GLN A 150 -3.62 -16.78 -3.49
CA GLN A 150 -4.25 -16.92 -4.79
C GLN A 150 -5.12 -18.19 -4.90
N ARG A 151 -4.69 -19.29 -4.32
CA ARG A 151 -5.38 -20.58 -4.41
C ARG A 151 -6.50 -20.74 -3.41
N HIS A 152 -6.30 -20.28 -2.18
CA HIS A 152 -7.19 -20.54 -1.05
C HIS A 152 -7.93 -19.28 -0.56
N GLY A 153 -7.45 -18.09 -0.96
CA GLY A 153 -7.99 -16.82 -0.52
C GLY A 153 -7.68 -16.47 0.93
N LEU A 154 -8.27 -15.39 1.36
CA LEU A 154 -8.23 -14.90 2.74
C LEU A 154 -9.59 -15.13 3.41
N ALA A 155 -9.60 -15.16 4.74
CA ALA A 155 -10.83 -15.28 5.52
C ALA A 155 -11.01 -14.04 6.41
N ILE A 156 -12.24 -13.51 6.42
CA ILE A 156 -12.70 -12.46 7.33
C ILE A 156 -13.86 -12.97 8.18
N LYS A 157 -14.01 -12.43 9.39
CA LYS A 157 -15.08 -12.81 10.33
C LYS A 157 -16.22 -11.81 10.33
N HIS A 158 -15.94 -10.55 9.99
CA HIS A 158 -16.95 -9.48 9.99
C HIS A 158 -16.57 -8.38 8.99
N VAL A 159 -17.57 -7.61 8.59
CA VAL A 159 -17.45 -6.55 7.57
C VAL A 159 -16.43 -5.46 7.93
N GLY A 160 -16.15 -5.23 9.21
CA GLY A 160 -15.14 -4.28 9.65
C GLY A 160 -13.71 -4.62 9.18
N GLU A 161 -13.46 -5.87 8.77
CA GLU A 161 -12.14 -6.31 8.28
C GLU A 161 -11.96 -6.11 6.76
N VAL A 162 -12.95 -5.59 6.04
CA VAL A 162 -12.88 -5.45 4.58
C VAL A 162 -11.73 -4.57 4.11
N ALA A 163 -11.44 -3.46 4.80
CA ALA A 163 -10.32 -2.60 4.45
C ALA A 163 -8.98 -3.34 4.59
N GLU A 164 -8.81 -4.10 5.69
CA GLU A 164 -7.62 -4.93 5.90
C GLU A 164 -7.55 -6.10 4.91
N LEU A 165 -8.68 -6.68 4.50
CA LEU A 165 -8.72 -7.73 3.48
C LEU A 165 -8.04 -7.28 2.19
N PHE A 166 -8.41 -6.11 1.66
CA PHE A 166 -7.80 -5.59 0.44
C PHE A 166 -6.33 -5.23 0.63
N MET A 167 -5.98 -4.61 1.75
CA MET A 167 -4.59 -4.29 2.07
C MET A 167 -3.72 -5.55 2.11
N TRP A 168 -4.08 -6.54 2.91
CA TRP A 168 -3.27 -7.74 3.08
C TRP A 168 -3.26 -8.65 1.84
N ARG A 169 -4.34 -8.64 1.05
CA ARG A 169 -4.37 -9.34 -0.24
C ARG A 169 -3.36 -8.78 -1.23
N HIS A 170 -3.11 -7.47 -1.22
CA HIS A 170 -2.12 -6.83 -2.09
C HIS A 170 -0.69 -6.96 -1.57
N MET A 171 -0.50 -7.14 -0.28
CA MET A 171 0.82 -7.27 0.34
C MET A 171 1.33 -8.72 0.43
N ALA A 172 0.46 -9.70 0.29
CA ALA A 172 0.81 -11.12 0.28
C ALA A 172 1.37 -11.55 -1.07
#